data_61ee6f888e2bc621c2020c4865886037
#
_entry.id   61ee6f888e2bc621c2020c4865886037
#
_cell.length_a   1.000
_cell.length_b   1.000
_cell.length_c   1.000
_cell.angle_alpha   90.00
_cell.angle_beta   90.00
_cell.angle_gamma   90.00
#
_symmetry.space_group_name_H-M   'P 1'
#
loop_
_entity.id
_entity.type
_entity.pdbx_description
1 polymer ?
#
loop_
_entity_poly.entity_id
_entity_poly.type
_entity_poly.pdbx_seq_one_letter_code
_entity_poly.pdbx_strand_id
1 'polypeptide(L)'
;VDSKGLKISSFASTDNGMGFFSITPLAGEKYKAIWKDKNGIQHETALPDAKKEGLAIRVVKTNNELVYTLNRPDSVDETFKTYTVFAQMHQQTVYAAKINMQRKTQISTAIITDSMPDGIIQITVFNGAQIPVAERIAFVNNNTYFFNTDLHTAEKNITPHGKSVLQVDVGGDF
;
A
#
# COMPACT_ATOMS: atom_id res chain seq x y z
N VAL A 1 19.71 -9.46 -9.17
CA VAL A 1 21.12 -9.19 -9.54
C VAL A 1 21.19 -8.17 -10.66
N ASP A 2 22.29 -7.47 -10.77
CA ASP A 2 22.61 -6.55 -11.87
C ASP A 2 23.16 -7.28 -13.11
N SER A 3 23.57 -6.52 -14.14
CA SER A 3 24.16 -7.04 -15.38
C SER A 3 25.48 -7.79 -15.17
N LYS A 4 26.20 -7.49 -14.07
CA LYS A 4 27.45 -8.15 -13.70
C LYS A 4 27.25 -9.36 -12.80
N GLY A 5 25.99 -9.69 -12.46
CA GLY A 5 25.65 -10.79 -11.57
C GLY A 5 25.81 -10.46 -10.08
N LEU A 6 26.06 -9.19 -9.73
CA LEU A 6 26.14 -8.77 -8.33
C LEU A 6 24.73 -8.80 -7.70
N LYS A 7 24.63 -9.39 -6.52
CA LYS A 7 23.40 -9.44 -5.75
C LYS A 7 23.07 -8.07 -5.15
N ILE A 8 21.99 -7.46 -5.63
CA ILE A 8 21.54 -6.13 -5.17
C ILE A 8 20.56 -6.25 -4.02
N SER A 9 19.66 -7.24 -4.07
CA SER A 9 18.65 -7.47 -3.04
C SER A 9 18.31 -8.94 -2.97
N SER A 10 17.69 -9.36 -1.87
CA SER A 10 17.11 -10.71 -1.74
C SER A 10 15.79 -10.63 -0.99
N PHE A 11 14.91 -11.54 -1.31
CA PHE A 11 13.63 -11.70 -0.65
C PHE A 11 13.26 -13.19 -0.58
N ALA A 12 12.35 -13.52 0.30
CA ALA A 12 11.72 -14.83 0.36
C ALA A 12 10.23 -14.68 0.02
N SER A 13 9.64 -15.72 -0.54
CA SER A 13 8.18 -15.77 -0.65
C SER A 13 7.57 -15.90 0.74
N THR A 14 6.57 -15.10 1.03
CA THR A 14 5.91 -15.08 2.33
C THR A 14 4.60 -15.85 2.30
N ASP A 15 3.80 -15.66 1.25
CA ASP A 15 2.46 -16.24 1.18
C ASP A 15 2.14 -16.66 -0.25
N ASN A 16 1.70 -17.91 -0.44
CA ASN A 16 1.30 -18.47 -1.74
C ASN A 16 2.31 -18.23 -2.89
N GLY A 17 3.61 -18.20 -2.59
CA GLY A 17 4.67 -17.95 -3.57
C GLY A 17 4.89 -16.48 -3.93
N MET A 18 4.17 -15.55 -3.31
CA MET A 18 4.35 -14.12 -3.50
C MET A 18 5.42 -13.57 -2.55
N GLY A 19 6.11 -12.53 -3.00
CA GLY A 19 7.09 -11.79 -2.21
C GLY A 19 7.30 -10.41 -2.80
N PHE A 20 7.99 -9.54 -2.07
CA PHE A 20 8.34 -8.20 -2.56
C PHE A 20 9.78 -7.86 -2.21
N PHE A 21 10.35 -7.00 -3.02
CA PHE A 21 11.65 -6.41 -2.76
C PHE A 21 11.67 -4.97 -3.26
N SER A 22 12.63 -4.19 -2.76
CA SER A 22 12.82 -2.81 -3.18
C SER A 22 14.24 -2.65 -3.74
N ILE A 23 14.35 -1.98 -4.88
CA ILE A 23 15.62 -1.57 -5.46
C ILE A 23 15.52 -0.11 -5.91
N THR A 24 16.67 0.57 -5.91
CA THR A 24 16.83 1.85 -6.61
C THR A 24 17.66 1.57 -7.86
N PRO A 25 17.02 1.50 -9.04
CA PRO A 25 17.74 1.14 -10.25
C PRO A 25 18.63 2.29 -10.73
N LEU A 26 19.80 1.96 -11.25
CA LEU A 26 20.68 2.92 -11.91
C LEU A 26 20.30 3.07 -13.38
N ALA A 27 20.42 4.27 -13.91
CA ALA A 27 20.12 4.55 -15.31
C ALA A 27 21.02 3.71 -16.24
N GLY A 28 20.41 3.02 -17.19
CA GLY A 28 21.11 2.17 -18.16
C GLY A 28 21.53 0.79 -17.63
N GLU A 29 21.38 0.52 -16.34
CA GLU A 29 21.69 -0.80 -15.76
C GLU A 29 20.52 -1.77 -15.98
N LYS A 30 20.84 -3.03 -16.24
CA LYS A 30 19.89 -4.12 -16.43
C LYS A 30 19.85 -4.99 -15.18
N TYR A 31 18.66 -5.34 -14.76
CA TYR A 31 18.44 -6.17 -13.59
C TYR A 31 17.65 -7.43 -13.94
N LYS A 32 17.91 -8.50 -13.22
CA LYS A 32 17.14 -9.74 -13.31
C LYS A 32 16.85 -10.32 -11.93
N ALA A 33 15.69 -10.92 -11.77
CA ALA A 33 15.34 -11.77 -10.65
C ALA A 33 15.82 -13.19 -10.92
N ILE A 34 16.37 -13.84 -9.90
CA ILE A 34 16.80 -15.24 -9.93
C ILE A 34 16.18 -15.93 -8.72
N TRP A 35 15.50 -17.05 -8.95
CA TRP A 35 14.90 -17.84 -7.86
C TRP A 35 15.01 -19.34 -8.15
N LYS A 36 14.78 -20.14 -7.12
CA LYS A 36 14.65 -21.59 -7.25
C LYS A 36 13.23 -22.02 -6.94
N ASP A 37 12.71 -22.93 -7.74
CA ASP A 37 11.42 -23.54 -7.48
C ASP A 37 11.51 -24.63 -6.37
N LYS A 38 10.36 -25.27 -6.08
CA LYS A 38 10.28 -26.34 -5.08
C LYS A 38 11.13 -27.58 -5.41
N ASN A 39 11.54 -27.76 -6.67
CA ASN A 39 12.38 -28.85 -7.14
C ASN A 39 13.87 -28.46 -7.14
N GLY A 40 14.21 -27.23 -6.73
CA GLY A 40 15.56 -26.69 -6.76
C GLY A 40 16.01 -26.20 -8.12
N ILE A 41 15.14 -26.18 -9.14
CA ILE A 41 15.44 -25.68 -10.48
C ILE A 41 15.52 -24.17 -10.43
N GLN A 42 16.61 -23.62 -10.96
CA GLN A 42 16.83 -22.18 -11.03
C GLN A 42 16.10 -21.57 -12.24
N HIS A 43 15.43 -20.48 -11.97
CA HIS A 43 14.73 -19.65 -12.95
C HIS A 43 15.28 -18.23 -12.92
N GLU A 44 15.15 -17.51 -14.03
CA GLU A 44 15.46 -16.09 -14.10
C GLU A 44 14.44 -15.32 -14.95
N THR A 45 14.24 -14.06 -14.61
CA THR A 45 13.36 -13.13 -15.34
C THR A 45 14.01 -11.76 -15.36
N ALA A 46 14.06 -11.14 -16.54
CA ALA A 46 14.50 -9.75 -16.67
C ALA A 46 13.51 -8.82 -15.96
N LEU A 47 14.02 -7.84 -15.22
CA LEU A 47 13.21 -6.77 -14.66
C LEU A 47 13.05 -5.65 -15.69
N PRO A 48 11.97 -4.84 -15.58
CA PRO A 48 11.77 -3.68 -16.44
C PRO A 48 12.94 -2.70 -16.34
N ASP A 49 13.22 -2.02 -17.43
CA ASP A 49 14.25 -0.98 -17.47
C ASP A 49 13.91 0.21 -16.58
N ALA A 50 14.92 0.80 -15.96
CA ALA A 50 14.78 2.04 -15.24
C ALA A 50 14.32 3.16 -16.18
N LYS A 51 13.24 3.84 -15.84
CA LYS A 51 12.80 5.04 -16.55
C LYS A 51 13.69 6.23 -16.17
N LYS A 52 14.00 7.09 -17.14
CA LYS A 52 14.78 8.31 -16.90
C LYS A 52 14.02 9.32 -16.03
N GLU A 53 12.70 9.34 -16.15
CA GLU A 53 11.79 10.22 -15.44
C GLU A 53 10.69 9.42 -14.77
N GLY A 54 10.10 10.01 -13.74
CA GLY A 54 9.02 9.40 -13.00
C GLY A 54 9.08 9.72 -11.51
N LEU A 55 8.13 9.15 -10.80
CA LEU A 55 8.01 9.25 -9.36
C LEU A 55 7.74 7.86 -8.79
N ALA A 56 8.46 7.49 -7.75
CA ALA A 56 8.13 6.35 -6.92
C ALA A 56 7.46 6.81 -5.64
N ILE A 57 6.34 6.19 -5.29
CA ILE A 57 5.66 6.38 -4.01
C ILE A 57 5.74 5.11 -3.18
N ARG A 58 6.15 5.25 -1.93
CA ARG A 58 6.07 4.22 -0.89
C ARG A 58 5.13 4.72 0.20
N VAL A 59 4.23 3.87 0.66
CA VAL A 59 3.33 4.16 1.78
C VAL A 59 3.56 3.11 2.86
N VAL A 60 3.72 3.57 4.10
CA VAL A 60 3.91 2.72 5.28
C VAL A 60 2.90 3.17 6.33
N LYS A 61 2.12 2.22 6.85
CA LYS A 61 1.24 2.47 7.97
C LYS A 61 2.04 2.42 9.27
N THR A 62 1.87 3.42 10.10
CA THR A 62 2.21 3.44 11.52
C THR A 62 0.91 3.37 12.32
N ASN A 63 0.95 3.52 13.64
CA ASN A 63 -0.26 3.35 14.46
C ASN A 63 -1.40 4.26 13.97
N ASN A 64 -1.16 5.57 13.88
CA ASN A 64 -2.18 6.60 13.71
C ASN A 64 -1.99 7.42 12.43
N GLU A 65 -1.10 7.01 11.55
CA GLU A 65 -0.79 7.74 10.33
C GLU A 65 -0.32 6.81 9.20
N LEU A 66 -0.45 7.30 7.98
CA LEU A 66 0.18 6.75 6.78
C LEU A 66 1.32 7.66 6.37
N VAL A 67 2.55 7.18 6.52
CA VAL A 67 3.72 7.90 6.02
C VAL A 67 3.92 7.55 4.56
N TYR A 68 3.80 8.54 3.67
CA TYR A 68 4.18 8.37 2.28
C TYR A 68 5.53 9.02 2.00
N THR A 69 6.34 8.32 1.22
CA THR A 69 7.65 8.79 0.76
C THR A 69 7.63 8.88 -0.75
N LEU A 70 7.93 10.04 -1.28
CA LEU A 70 8.11 10.30 -2.70
C LEU A 70 9.60 10.30 -3.04
N ASN A 71 9.96 9.59 -4.11
CA ASN A 71 11.33 9.55 -4.64
C ASN A 71 11.30 9.84 -6.13
N ARG A 72 12.15 10.73 -6.58
CA ARG A 72 12.37 11.05 -8.00
C ARG A 72 13.85 10.99 -8.37
N PRO A 73 14.21 10.78 -9.64
CA PRO A 73 15.58 10.95 -10.11
C PRO A 73 16.10 12.39 -9.89
N ASP A 74 17.42 12.57 -9.83
CA ASP A 74 18.05 13.89 -9.70
C ASP A 74 17.74 14.79 -10.90
N SER A 75 17.96 14.26 -12.10
CA SER A 75 17.69 14.97 -13.35
C SER A 75 16.32 14.61 -13.87
N VAL A 76 15.40 15.57 -13.81
CA VAL A 76 14.02 15.44 -14.30
C VAL A 76 13.56 16.76 -14.93
N ASP A 77 12.54 16.69 -15.77
CA ASP A 77 11.80 17.84 -16.28
C ASP A 77 11.23 18.71 -15.13
N GLU A 78 11.00 20.00 -15.39
CA GLU A 78 10.45 20.94 -14.39
C GLU A 78 9.09 20.47 -13.85
N THR A 79 8.29 19.80 -14.66
CA THR A 79 6.99 19.25 -14.24
C THR A 79 7.11 18.16 -13.19
N PHE A 80 8.29 17.55 -13.02
CA PHE A 80 8.60 16.56 -11.99
C PHE A 80 9.32 17.16 -10.76
N LYS A 81 9.33 18.48 -10.60
CA LYS A 81 9.89 19.15 -9.43
C LYS A 81 8.86 19.61 -8.42
N THR A 82 7.59 19.64 -8.82
CA THR A 82 6.46 19.95 -7.94
C THR A 82 5.36 18.91 -8.11
N TYR A 83 4.67 18.58 -7.03
CA TYR A 83 3.62 17.59 -7.03
C TYR A 83 2.41 18.05 -6.24
N THR A 84 1.25 17.54 -6.60
CA THR A 84 0.04 17.62 -5.80
C THR A 84 -0.34 16.19 -5.39
N VAL A 85 -0.50 15.97 -4.09
CA VAL A 85 -0.92 14.69 -3.53
C VAL A 85 -2.35 14.81 -3.08
N PHE A 86 -3.21 13.91 -3.55
CA PHE A 86 -4.59 13.74 -3.08
C PHE A 86 -4.74 12.35 -2.47
N ALA A 87 -5.46 12.29 -1.36
CA ALA A 87 -5.93 11.03 -0.83
C ALA A 87 -7.46 11.03 -0.73
N GLN A 88 -8.07 9.93 -1.17
CA GLN A 88 -9.52 9.75 -1.23
C GLN A 88 -9.93 8.49 -0.47
N MET A 89 -11.04 8.58 0.25
CA MET A 89 -11.75 7.48 0.88
C MET A 89 -13.24 7.62 0.60
N HIS A 90 -13.92 6.53 0.29
CA HIS A 90 -15.37 6.56 0.04
C HIS A 90 -15.78 7.67 -0.95
N GLN A 91 -14.95 7.88 -2.00
CA GLN A 91 -15.14 8.93 -3.03
C GLN A 91 -15.05 10.38 -2.50
N GLN A 92 -14.56 10.58 -1.27
CA GLN A 92 -14.33 11.90 -0.69
C GLN A 92 -12.84 12.17 -0.54
N THR A 93 -12.42 13.40 -0.80
CA THR A 93 -11.03 13.82 -0.56
C THR A 93 -10.83 14.02 0.94
N VAL A 94 -9.94 13.20 1.52
CA VAL A 94 -9.60 13.26 2.95
C VAL A 94 -8.27 13.95 3.21
N TYR A 95 -7.44 14.12 2.16
CA TYR A 95 -6.16 14.80 2.27
C TYR A 95 -5.77 15.42 0.94
N ALA A 96 -5.17 16.62 0.99
CA ALA A 96 -4.55 17.26 -0.16
C ALA A 96 -3.31 18.05 0.27
N ALA A 97 -2.21 17.93 -0.48
CA ALA A 97 -0.99 18.68 -0.21
C ALA A 97 -0.24 19.03 -1.50
N LYS A 98 0.39 20.20 -1.52
CA LYS A 98 1.37 20.58 -2.55
C LYS A 98 2.78 20.31 -2.03
N ILE A 99 3.57 19.57 -2.79
CA ILE A 99 4.91 19.13 -2.44
C ILE A 99 5.92 19.79 -3.40
N ASN A 100 6.87 20.52 -2.83
CA ASN A 100 7.97 21.10 -3.59
C ASN A 100 9.23 20.26 -3.41
N MET A 101 9.71 19.69 -4.51
CA MET A 101 10.92 18.85 -4.56
C MET A 101 12.03 19.46 -5.42
N GLN A 102 12.01 20.75 -5.72
CA GLN A 102 13.03 21.40 -6.57
C GLN A 102 14.46 21.10 -6.14
N ARG A 103 14.72 21.07 -4.83
CA ARG A 103 16.05 20.85 -4.25
C ARG A 103 16.18 19.49 -3.54
N LYS A 104 15.20 18.60 -3.68
CA LYS A 104 15.16 17.30 -3.00
C LYS A 104 14.76 16.22 -3.99
N THR A 105 15.37 15.07 -3.87
CA THR A 105 15.00 13.86 -4.62
C THR A 105 14.09 12.94 -3.81
N GLN A 106 14.04 13.17 -2.50
CA GLN A 106 13.20 12.41 -1.59
C GLN A 106 12.51 13.34 -0.59
N ILE A 107 11.25 13.06 -0.29
CA ILE A 107 10.50 13.68 0.78
C ILE A 107 9.54 12.67 1.41
N SER A 108 9.39 12.73 2.73
CA SER A 108 8.41 11.94 3.46
C SER A 108 7.46 12.86 4.21
N THR A 109 6.19 12.51 4.21
CA THR A 109 5.12 13.26 4.89
C THR A 109 4.06 12.27 5.40
N ALA A 110 3.36 12.63 6.47
CA ALA A 110 2.33 11.81 7.08
C ALA A 110 0.93 12.31 6.74
N ILE A 111 0.01 11.37 6.62
CA ILE A 111 -1.44 11.58 6.60
C ILE A 111 -1.98 11.03 7.91
N ILE A 112 -2.55 11.88 8.75
CA ILE A 112 -3.15 11.48 10.03
C ILE A 112 -4.43 10.71 9.74
N THR A 113 -4.59 9.55 10.35
CA THR A 113 -5.72 8.64 10.06
C THR A 113 -6.67 8.41 11.23
N ASP A 114 -6.40 8.96 12.43
CA ASP A 114 -7.16 8.70 13.65
C ASP A 114 -8.66 8.96 13.55
N SER A 115 -9.04 10.02 12.83
CA SER A 115 -10.44 10.42 12.64
C SER A 115 -11.05 9.93 11.33
N MET A 116 -10.30 9.10 10.58
CA MET A 116 -10.80 8.55 9.31
C MET A 116 -11.65 7.31 9.58
N PRO A 117 -12.69 7.05 8.78
CA PRO A 117 -13.38 5.77 8.82
C PRO A 117 -12.46 4.63 8.42
N ASP A 118 -12.82 3.40 8.78
CA ASP A 118 -12.14 2.21 8.27
C ASP A 118 -12.38 2.06 6.77
N GLY A 119 -11.37 1.61 6.04
CA GLY A 119 -11.50 1.35 4.61
C GLY A 119 -10.24 1.60 3.80
N ILE A 120 -10.40 1.52 2.50
CA ILE A 120 -9.32 1.73 1.54
C ILE A 120 -9.15 3.22 1.29
N ILE A 121 -7.95 3.73 1.53
CA ILE A 121 -7.51 5.06 1.10
C ILE A 121 -6.68 4.93 -0.17
N GLN A 122 -7.02 5.71 -1.18
CA GLN A 122 -6.31 5.82 -2.45
C GLN A 122 -5.52 7.13 -2.46
N ILE A 123 -4.21 7.02 -2.63
CA ILE A 123 -3.29 8.17 -2.65
C ILE A 123 -2.79 8.32 -4.08
N THR A 124 -3.15 9.43 -4.74
CA THR A 124 -2.75 9.75 -6.10
C THR A 124 -1.85 10.98 -6.11
N VAL A 125 -0.76 10.90 -6.84
CA VAL A 125 0.21 11.98 -6.99
C VAL A 125 0.18 12.51 -8.42
N PHE A 126 -0.02 13.80 -8.55
CA PHE A 126 0.01 14.54 -9.82
C PHE A 126 1.31 15.33 -9.91
N ASN A 127 1.91 15.39 -11.09
CA ASN A 127 3.06 16.24 -11.34
C ASN A 127 2.66 17.73 -11.52
N GLY A 128 3.63 18.61 -11.77
CA GLY A 128 3.39 20.04 -11.98
C GLY A 128 2.49 20.38 -13.17
N ALA A 129 2.34 19.48 -14.13
CA ALA A 129 1.41 19.59 -15.26
C ALA A 129 0.02 18.98 -14.97
N GLN A 130 -0.26 18.60 -13.71
CA GLN A 130 -1.50 17.97 -13.27
C GLN A 130 -1.78 16.61 -13.93
N ILE A 131 -0.72 15.90 -14.34
CA ILE A 131 -0.81 14.54 -14.86
C ILE A 131 -0.59 13.57 -13.70
N PRO A 132 -1.45 12.54 -13.50
CA PRO A 132 -1.23 11.53 -12.46
C PRO A 132 0.00 10.69 -12.83
N VAL A 133 0.96 10.60 -11.90
CA VAL A 133 2.25 9.95 -12.14
C VAL A 133 2.52 8.78 -11.20
N ALA A 134 1.84 8.70 -10.07
CA ALA A 134 1.96 7.59 -9.14
C ALA A 134 0.68 7.44 -8.31
N GLU A 135 0.39 6.21 -7.91
CA GLU A 135 -0.75 5.87 -7.07
C GLU A 135 -0.40 4.73 -6.11
N ARG A 136 -0.98 4.78 -4.92
CA ARG A 136 -0.97 3.69 -3.92
C ARG A 136 -2.29 3.63 -3.19
N ILE A 137 -2.69 2.40 -2.87
CA ILE A 137 -3.76 2.15 -1.93
C ILE A 137 -3.18 1.64 -0.62
N ALA A 138 -3.84 1.98 0.48
CA ALA A 138 -3.56 1.48 1.81
C ALA A 138 -4.88 1.21 2.54
N PHE A 139 -4.85 0.42 3.59
CA PHE A 139 -6.01 0.17 4.43
C PHE A 139 -5.87 0.94 5.75
N VAL A 140 -6.84 1.79 6.04
CA VAL A 140 -7.01 2.44 7.35
C VAL A 140 -7.85 1.51 8.20
N ASN A 141 -7.35 1.17 9.38
CA ASN A 141 -8.04 0.34 10.35
C ASN A 141 -8.00 1.04 11.70
N ASN A 142 -9.10 1.62 12.08
CA ASN A 142 -9.34 2.27 13.38
C ASN A 142 -10.27 1.42 14.26
N ASN A 143 -10.56 0.19 13.81
CA ASN A 143 -11.43 -0.79 14.49
C ASN A 143 -12.87 -0.30 14.70
N THR A 144 -13.37 0.59 13.85
CA THR A 144 -14.73 1.15 13.93
C THR A 144 -15.79 0.21 13.37
N TYR A 145 -15.38 -0.92 12.76
CA TYR A 145 -16.28 -1.92 12.16
C TYR A 145 -16.62 -3.09 13.10
N PHE A 146 -16.09 -3.09 14.33
CA PHE A 146 -16.44 -4.12 15.29
C PHE A 146 -17.78 -3.81 15.95
N PHE A 147 -18.65 -4.81 15.92
CA PHE A 147 -19.90 -4.80 16.68
C PHE A 147 -19.72 -5.67 17.91
N ASN A 148 -20.24 -5.19 19.05
CA ASN A 148 -20.41 -6.04 20.21
C ASN A 148 -21.62 -6.92 19.96
N THR A 149 -21.41 -8.23 19.91
CA THR A 149 -22.49 -9.21 19.73
C THR A 149 -22.65 -10.01 21.00
N ASP A 150 -23.87 -10.09 21.50
CA ASP A 150 -24.25 -11.02 22.55
C ASP A 150 -25.16 -12.08 21.95
N LEU A 151 -24.81 -13.36 22.19
CA LEU A 151 -25.55 -14.50 21.70
C LEU A 151 -26.07 -15.30 22.89
N HIS A 152 -27.39 -15.34 23.04
CA HIS A 152 -28.02 -16.15 24.09
C HIS A 152 -29.15 -16.99 23.53
N THR A 153 -29.44 -18.06 24.24
CA THR A 153 -30.55 -18.96 23.92
C THR A 153 -31.81 -18.47 24.63
N ALA A 154 -32.76 -17.89 23.88
CA ALA A 154 -34.02 -17.43 24.41
C ALA A 154 -34.96 -18.61 24.77
N GLU A 155 -34.96 -19.64 23.95
CA GLU A 155 -35.72 -20.87 24.21
C GLU A 155 -34.86 -22.07 23.85
N LYS A 156 -34.82 -23.06 24.70
CA LYS A 156 -34.14 -24.35 24.45
C LYS A 156 -35.12 -25.52 24.57
N ASN A 157 -35.27 -26.26 23.49
CA ASN A 157 -36.05 -27.48 23.49
C ASN A 157 -35.15 -28.67 23.10
N ILE A 158 -35.04 -29.65 24.01
CA ILE A 158 -34.16 -30.80 23.85
C ILE A 158 -34.90 -32.03 23.29
N THR A 159 -36.19 -31.92 22.98
CA THR A 159 -36.95 -33.03 22.37
C THR A 159 -36.59 -33.15 20.88
N PRO A 160 -36.69 -34.39 20.29
CA PRO A 160 -36.49 -34.55 18.86
C PRO A 160 -37.39 -33.59 18.06
N HIS A 161 -36.80 -32.84 17.13
CA HIS A 161 -37.47 -31.79 16.32
C HIS A 161 -38.05 -30.64 17.14
N GLY A 162 -37.63 -30.43 18.39
CA GLY A 162 -38.04 -29.29 19.22
C GLY A 162 -37.46 -27.97 18.71
N LYS A 163 -38.29 -26.92 18.73
CA LYS A 163 -37.87 -25.58 18.35
C LYS A 163 -36.94 -24.97 19.43
N SER A 164 -35.77 -24.51 19.06
CA SER A 164 -34.92 -23.64 19.89
C SER A 164 -34.80 -22.25 19.23
N VAL A 165 -34.76 -21.25 20.06
CA VAL A 165 -34.64 -19.84 19.62
C VAL A 165 -33.32 -19.28 20.13
N LEU A 166 -32.48 -18.84 19.21
CA LEU A 166 -31.27 -18.08 19.49
C LEU A 166 -31.58 -16.60 19.26
N GLN A 167 -31.20 -15.78 20.21
CA GLN A 167 -31.26 -14.32 20.09
C GLN A 167 -29.83 -13.80 19.93
N VAL A 168 -29.65 -12.93 18.96
CA VAL A 168 -28.40 -12.22 18.70
C VAL A 168 -28.66 -10.74 18.91
N ASP A 169 -28.08 -10.19 19.94
CA ASP A 169 -28.13 -8.76 20.20
C ASP A 169 -26.85 -8.12 19.64
N VAL A 170 -27.01 -7.15 18.77
CA VAL A 170 -25.89 -6.43 18.14
C VAL A 170 -25.92 -5.00 18.67
N GLY A 171 -24.94 -4.67 19.50
CA GLY A 171 -24.72 -3.33 20.02
C GLY A 171 -23.51 -2.68 19.34
N GLY A 172 -23.60 -1.39 19.04
CA GLY A 172 -22.49 -0.57 18.58
C GLY A 172 -22.83 0.89 18.82
N ASP A 173 -21.84 1.67 19.19
CA ASP A 173 -21.98 3.12 19.18
C ASP A 173 -21.89 3.56 17.70
N PHE A 174 -23.02 4.00 17.15
CA PHE A 174 -23.13 4.55 15.79
C PHE A 174 -22.90 6.07 15.81
#